data_bd69d4e6020d360fa7efe52cd9cbaf6e
#
_entry.id   bd69d4e6020d360fa7efe52cd9cbaf6e
#
_cell.length_a   1.000
_cell.length_b   1.000
_cell.length_c   1.000
_cell.angle_alpha   90.00
_cell.angle_beta   90.00
_cell.angle_gamma   90.00
#
_symmetry.space_group_name_H-M   'P 1'
#
loop_
_entity.id
_entity.type
_entity.pdbx_description
1 polymer ?
#
loop_
_entity_poly.entity_id
_entity_poly.type
_entity_poly.pdbx_seq_one_letter_code
_entity_poly.pdbx_strand_id
1 'polypeptide(L)'
;METLRTYFRIVRPAGEWRFPSWRPDRHISAGLLQRACQDGWRQAGLTKRITPHSLRHAFASYRLDNGVDTRVIQVLLGHSRIDTTARYTAVSPGKIAATSSPLDQLLAGPKKHTRPRRKP
;
A
#
# COMPACT_ATOMS: atom_id res chain seq x y z
N MET A 1 0.46 -2.37 8.57
CA MET A 1 0.08 -3.81 8.56
C MET A 1 -1.09 -4.12 9.50
N GLU A 2 -1.38 -3.27 10.49
CA GLU A 2 -2.44 -3.50 11.47
C GLU A 2 -3.84 -3.61 10.83
N THR A 3 -4.19 -2.67 9.94
CA THR A 3 -5.48 -2.67 9.23
C THR A 3 -5.73 -3.97 8.47
N LEU A 4 -4.70 -4.51 7.80
CA LEU A 4 -4.83 -5.75 7.05
C LEU A 4 -4.99 -6.97 7.97
N ARG A 5 -4.28 -7.00 9.10
CA ARG A 5 -4.44 -8.04 10.13
C ARG A 5 -5.83 -8.00 10.73
N THR A 6 -6.36 -6.82 11.02
CA THR A 6 -7.72 -6.64 11.52
C THR A 6 -8.75 -7.13 10.51
N TYR A 7 -8.58 -6.77 9.23
CA TYR A 7 -9.42 -7.29 8.15
C TYR A 7 -9.44 -8.82 8.14
N PHE A 8 -8.28 -9.48 8.11
CA PHE A 8 -8.22 -10.94 8.08
C PHE A 8 -8.77 -11.61 9.34
N ARG A 9 -8.66 -10.94 10.50
CA ARG A 9 -9.24 -11.45 11.75
C ARG A 9 -10.77 -11.40 11.73
N ILE A 10 -11.34 -10.33 11.18
CA ILE A 10 -12.80 -10.12 11.14
C ILE A 10 -13.44 -10.90 10.00
N VAL A 11 -12.92 -10.74 8.78
CA VAL A 11 -13.57 -11.29 7.57
C VAL A 11 -13.26 -12.78 7.38
N ARG A 12 -12.08 -13.25 7.83
CA ARG A 12 -11.64 -14.64 7.70
C ARG A 12 -11.95 -15.22 6.32
N PRO A 13 -11.43 -14.65 5.22
CA PRO A 13 -11.77 -15.10 3.88
C PRO A 13 -11.45 -16.59 3.72
N ALA A 14 -12.47 -17.39 3.45
CA ALA A 14 -12.32 -18.80 3.15
C ALA A 14 -12.09 -18.94 1.64
N GLY A 15 -10.99 -19.57 1.23
CA GLY A 15 -10.68 -19.83 -0.18
C GLY A 15 -9.37 -19.19 -0.65
N GLU A 16 -9.13 -19.24 -1.96
CA GLU A 16 -7.88 -18.81 -2.58
C GLU A 16 -7.68 -17.28 -2.59
N TRP A 17 -8.78 -16.51 -2.54
CA TRP A 17 -8.74 -15.08 -2.70
C TRP A 17 -8.60 -14.35 -1.38
N ARG A 18 -7.55 -13.55 -1.24
CA ARG A 18 -7.36 -12.68 -0.07
C ARG A 18 -8.41 -11.59 0.05
N PHE A 19 -8.94 -11.17 -1.08
CA PHE A 19 -10.06 -10.22 -1.18
C PHE A 19 -11.14 -10.84 -2.07
N PRO A 20 -12.01 -11.68 -1.51
CA PRO A 20 -13.10 -12.28 -2.25
C PRO A 20 -14.16 -11.25 -2.60
N SER A 21 -14.88 -11.48 -3.69
CA SER A 21 -16.12 -10.80 -4.02
C SER A 21 -17.24 -11.27 -3.08
N TRP A 22 -18.46 -10.76 -3.26
CA TRP A 22 -19.65 -11.33 -2.64
C TRP A 22 -19.86 -12.82 -3.00
N ARG A 23 -19.31 -13.25 -4.15
CA ARG A 23 -19.17 -14.67 -4.49
C ARG A 23 -17.78 -15.15 -4.06
N PRO A 24 -17.69 -16.19 -3.22
CA PRO A 24 -16.42 -16.64 -2.66
C PRO A 24 -15.47 -17.26 -3.71
N ASP A 25 -15.99 -17.66 -4.88
CA ASP A 25 -15.24 -18.19 -6.02
C ASP A 25 -14.50 -17.15 -6.85
N ARG A 26 -14.69 -15.86 -6.57
CA ARG A 26 -14.11 -14.75 -7.34
C ARG A 26 -13.48 -13.68 -6.45
N HIS A 27 -12.43 -13.05 -6.99
CA HIS A 27 -11.83 -11.89 -6.36
C HIS A 27 -12.69 -10.63 -6.52
N ILE A 28 -12.45 -9.63 -5.68
CA ILE A 28 -13.02 -8.28 -5.81
C ILE A 28 -12.74 -7.69 -7.21
N SER A 29 -13.74 -7.08 -7.83
CA SER A 29 -13.57 -6.44 -9.12
C SER A 29 -12.90 -5.06 -9.02
N ALA A 30 -12.20 -4.66 -10.08
CA ALA A 30 -11.63 -3.32 -10.17
C ALA A 30 -12.68 -2.21 -10.01
N GLY A 31 -13.90 -2.43 -10.53
CA GLY A 31 -15.01 -1.49 -10.39
C GLY A 31 -15.48 -1.31 -8.94
N LEU A 32 -15.50 -2.39 -8.16
CA LEU A 32 -15.85 -2.31 -6.74
C LEU A 32 -14.79 -1.52 -5.96
N LEU A 33 -13.51 -1.76 -6.24
CA LEU A 33 -12.42 -1.01 -5.64
C LEU A 33 -12.48 0.49 -5.99
N GLN A 34 -12.80 0.82 -7.25
CA GLN A 34 -12.99 2.20 -7.68
C GLN A 34 -14.14 2.88 -6.95
N ARG A 35 -15.29 2.20 -6.80
CA ARG A 35 -16.44 2.72 -6.03
C ARG A 35 -16.07 2.97 -4.57
N ALA A 36 -15.41 2.01 -3.92
CA ALA A 36 -14.95 2.18 -2.54
C ALA A 36 -14.03 3.40 -2.38
N CYS A 37 -13.11 3.63 -3.33
CA CYS A 37 -12.28 4.84 -3.34
C CYS A 37 -13.11 6.12 -3.52
N GLN A 38 -14.14 6.10 -4.39
CA GLN A 38 -15.02 7.24 -4.62
C GLN A 38 -15.85 7.56 -3.38
N ASP A 39 -16.38 6.56 -2.71
CA ASP A 39 -17.19 6.73 -1.52
C ASP A 39 -16.34 7.26 -0.35
N GLY A 40 -15.17 6.69 -0.13
CA GLY A 40 -14.22 7.18 0.87
C GLY A 40 -13.78 8.62 0.60
N TRP A 41 -13.50 8.97 -0.64
CA TRP A 41 -13.18 10.33 -1.05
C TRP A 41 -14.32 11.32 -0.78
N ARG A 42 -15.57 10.97 -1.12
CA ARG A 42 -16.73 11.81 -0.85
C ARG A 42 -16.97 11.99 0.64
N GLN A 43 -16.90 10.91 1.42
CA GLN A 43 -17.07 10.94 2.87
C GLN A 43 -15.99 11.78 3.56
N ALA A 44 -14.79 11.80 3.04
CA ALA A 44 -13.68 12.62 3.55
C ALA A 44 -13.80 14.11 3.17
N GLY A 45 -14.79 14.50 2.36
CA GLY A 45 -14.99 15.89 1.91
C GLY A 45 -13.85 16.41 1.03
N LEU A 46 -13.10 15.53 0.38
CA LEU A 46 -11.97 15.94 -0.46
C LEU A 46 -12.47 16.46 -1.81
N THR A 47 -11.91 17.58 -2.25
CA THR A 47 -12.25 18.19 -3.55
C THR A 47 -11.59 17.47 -4.72
N LYS A 48 -10.38 16.92 -4.49
CA LYS A 48 -9.63 16.22 -5.52
C LYS A 48 -10.03 14.77 -5.61
N ARG A 49 -10.42 14.32 -6.80
CA ARG A 49 -10.80 12.92 -7.06
C ARG A 49 -9.66 11.96 -6.74
N ILE A 50 -9.93 10.98 -5.88
CA ILE A 50 -9.01 9.91 -5.51
C ILE A 50 -9.40 8.63 -6.24
N THR A 51 -8.39 7.96 -6.80
CA THR A 51 -8.53 6.67 -7.50
C THR A 51 -7.56 5.65 -6.90
N PRO A 52 -7.78 4.34 -7.09
CA PRO A 52 -6.80 3.33 -6.68
C PRO A 52 -5.40 3.59 -7.25
N HIS A 53 -5.33 4.12 -8.49
CA HIS A 53 -4.06 4.45 -9.12
C HIS A 53 -3.36 5.63 -8.44
N SER A 54 -4.10 6.69 -8.09
CA SER A 54 -3.52 7.83 -7.36
C SER A 54 -3.07 7.46 -5.96
N LEU A 55 -3.78 6.55 -5.27
CA LEU A 55 -3.33 6.01 -3.98
C LEU A 55 -2.04 5.19 -4.12
N ARG A 56 -1.96 4.35 -5.16
CA ARG A 56 -0.75 3.59 -5.47
C ARG A 56 0.44 4.51 -5.75
N HIS A 57 0.21 5.58 -6.52
CA HIS A 57 1.25 6.58 -6.82
C HIS A 57 1.70 7.33 -5.55
N ALA A 58 0.74 7.78 -4.74
CA ALA A 58 1.04 8.43 -3.46
C ALA A 58 1.84 7.51 -2.52
N PHE A 59 1.50 6.21 -2.48
CA PHE A 59 2.29 5.22 -1.74
C PHE A 59 3.73 5.17 -2.22
N ALA A 60 3.96 5.08 -3.55
CA ALA A 60 5.29 5.01 -4.12
C ALA A 60 6.12 6.26 -3.80
N SER A 61 5.55 7.46 -4.02
CA SER A 61 6.20 8.74 -3.75
C SER A 61 6.55 8.90 -2.28
N TYR A 62 5.60 8.61 -1.39
CA TYR A 62 5.82 8.69 0.05
C TYR A 62 6.96 7.77 0.52
N ARG A 63 7.04 6.55 -0.05
CA ARG A 63 8.11 5.61 0.27
C ARG A 63 9.47 6.08 -0.23
N LEU A 64 9.50 6.63 -1.45
CA LEU A 64 10.72 7.18 -2.04
C LEU A 64 11.24 8.36 -1.20
N ASP A 65 10.36 9.27 -0.80
CA ASP A 65 10.69 10.43 0.04
C ASP A 65 11.23 10.03 1.42
N ASN A 66 10.81 8.85 1.92
CA ASN A 66 11.31 8.28 3.18
C ASN A 66 12.56 7.39 2.98
N GLY A 67 13.21 7.46 1.82
CA GLY A 67 14.48 6.78 1.56
C GLY A 67 14.38 5.26 1.38
N VAL A 68 13.18 4.75 1.09
CA VAL A 68 13.01 3.32 0.80
C VAL A 68 13.54 3.04 -0.60
N ASP A 69 14.36 1.99 -0.72
CA ASP A 69 14.92 1.57 -2.01
C ASP A 69 13.84 1.35 -3.06
N THR A 70 14.04 1.91 -4.25
CA THR A 70 13.10 1.85 -5.38
C THR A 70 12.74 0.42 -5.75
N ARG A 71 13.68 -0.54 -5.62
CA ARG A 71 13.42 -1.96 -5.90
C ARG A 71 12.46 -2.57 -4.90
N VAL A 72 12.57 -2.20 -3.62
CA VAL A 72 11.60 -2.61 -2.58
C VAL A 72 10.21 -2.08 -2.91
N ILE A 73 10.13 -0.82 -3.33
CA ILE A 73 8.86 -0.19 -3.75
C ILE A 73 8.25 -0.94 -4.94
N GLN A 74 9.04 -1.27 -5.94
CA GLN A 74 8.59 -2.02 -7.11
C GLN A 74 8.02 -3.40 -6.74
N VAL A 75 8.70 -4.13 -5.84
CA VAL A 75 8.21 -5.43 -5.33
C VAL A 75 6.89 -5.26 -4.59
N LEU A 76 6.81 -4.30 -3.68
CA LEU A 76 5.59 -4.00 -2.92
C LEU A 76 4.40 -3.62 -3.81
N LEU A 77 4.68 -2.97 -4.93
CA LEU A 77 3.67 -2.60 -5.91
C LEU A 77 3.30 -3.75 -6.87
N GLY A 78 3.97 -4.88 -6.84
CA GLY A 78 3.67 -6.02 -7.69
C GLY A 78 3.87 -5.70 -9.18
N HIS A 79 4.93 -4.98 -9.55
CA HIS A 79 5.27 -4.74 -10.95
C HIS A 79 5.78 -6.04 -11.58
N SER A 80 4.91 -6.75 -12.28
CA SER A 80 5.16 -8.06 -12.89
C SER A 80 6.09 -8.00 -14.12
N ARG A 81 6.42 -6.84 -14.63
CA ARG A 81 7.32 -6.64 -15.76
C ARG A 81 8.72 -6.25 -15.31
N ILE A 82 9.34 -7.07 -14.53
CA ILE A 82 10.78 -7.02 -14.39
C ILE A 82 11.27 -8.41 -14.64
N ASP A 83 11.87 -8.55 -15.78
CA ASP A 83 12.58 -9.71 -16.34
C ASP A 83 13.82 -10.05 -15.50
N THR A 84 13.65 -10.18 -14.19
CA THR A 84 14.75 -10.38 -13.25
C THR A 84 14.31 -11.07 -11.97
N THR A 85 13.69 -12.23 -12.07
CA THR A 85 13.54 -13.13 -10.92
C THR A 85 14.91 -13.39 -10.24
N ALA A 86 16.00 -13.34 -10.99
CA ALA A 86 17.37 -13.53 -10.49
C ALA A 86 17.94 -12.35 -9.68
N ARG A 87 17.41 -11.13 -9.80
CA ARG A 87 17.89 -9.96 -9.03
C ARG A 87 17.10 -9.66 -7.75
N TYR A 88 15.94 -10.28 -7.56
CA TYR A 88 15.10 -10.09 -6.37
C TYR A 88 15.46 -10.96 -5.18
N THR A 89 16.28 -11.98 -5.37
CA THR A 89 16.88 -12.74 -4.27
C THR A 89 17.72 -11.86 -3.33
N ALA A 90 18.07 -10.64 -3.74
CA ALA A 90 18.82 -9.70 -2.93
C ALA A 90 17.94 -8.81 -2.00
N VAL A 91 16.62 -8.77 -2.20
CA VAL A 91 15.72 -8.09 -1.26
C VAL A 91 15.26 -9.12 -0.23
N SER A 92 15.95 -9.17 0.91
CA SER A 92 15.62 -10.14 1.96
C SER A 92 14.17 -9.93 2.42
N PRO A 93 13.42 -11.02 2.65
CA PRO A 93 12.05 -10.94 3.19
C PRO A 93 11.93 -10.08 4.45
N GLY A 94 13.00 -10.01 5.25
CA GLY A 94 13.09 -9.16 6.42
C GLY A 94 13.03 -7.66 6.13
N LYS A 95 13.59 -7.18 5.01
CA LYS A 95 13.49 -5.76 4.60
C LYS A 95 12.05 -5.39 4.20
N ILE A 96 11.35 -6.29 3.55
CA ILE A 96 9.95 -6.10 3.17
C ILE A 96 9.05 -6.08 4.42
N ALA A 97 9.29 -7.00 5.35
CA ALA A 97 8.53 -7.09 6.61
C ALA A 97 8.80 -5.91 7.55
N ALA A 98 10.01 -5.36 7.57
CA ALA A 98 10.39 -4.18 8.36
C ALA A 98 9.82 -2.86 7.81
N THR A 99 9.28 -2.88 6.59
CA THR A 99 8.72 -1.69 5.95
C THR A 99 7.31 -1.42 6.50
N SER A 100 7.16 -0.42 7.39
CA SER A 100 5.85 -0.01 7.92
C SER A 100 4.95 0.58 6.83
N SER A 101 3.64 0.35 6.89
CA SER A 101 2.68 0.95 5.96
C SER A 101 2.59 2.47 6.18
N PRO A 102 2.44 3.31 5.12
CA PRO A 102 2.13 4.72 5.30
C PRO A 102 0.90 4.95 6.18
N LEU A 103 -0.11 4.10 6.05
CA LEU A 103 -1.32 4.16 6.87
C LEU A 103 -1.02 3.92 8.36
N ASP A 104 -0.16 2.94 8.69
CA ASP A 104 0.25 2.70 10.07
C ASP A 104 1.01 3.90 10.66
N GLN A 105 1.79 4.61 9.82
CA GLN A 105 2.50 5.82 10.24
C GLN A 105 1.57 7.02 10.47
N LEU A 106 0.54 7.16 9.64
CA LEU A 106 -0.49 8.20 9.83
C LEU A 106 -1.32 7.97 11.09
N LEU A 107 -1.65 6.71 11.40
CA LEU A 107 -2.38 6.33 12.61
C LEU A 107 -1.53 6.47 13.88
N ALA A 108 -0.20 6.34 13.76
CA ALA A 108 0.73 6.53 14.88
C ALA A 108 1.00 8.02 15.24
N GLY A 109 0.45 8.97 14.48
CA GLY A 109 0.62 10.42 14.67
C GLY A 109 1.92 10.97 14.06
N PRO A 110 2.08 12.30 13.96
CA PRO A 110 3.18 12.92 13.25
C PRO A 110 4.50 12.71 14.01
N LYS A 111 5.42 11.93 13.47
CA LYS A 111 6.82 11.99 13.87
C LYS A 111 7.36 13.36 13.44
N LYS A 112 7.85 14.14 14.40
CA LYS A 112 8.51 15.43 14.13
C LYS A 112 9.63 15.21 13.11
N HIS A 113 9.41 15.66 11.88
CA HIS A 113 10.45 15.72 10.85
C HIS A 113 11.44 16.81 11.25
N THR A 114 12.55 16.46 11.85
CA THR A 114 13.72 17.34 11.93
C THR A 114 14.32 17.46 10.53
N ARG A 115 14.05 18.56 9.84
CA ARG A 115 14.77 18.90 8.61
C ARG A 115 16.26 18.94 8.92
N PRO A 116 17.13 18.26 8.15
CA PRO A 116 18.56 18.44 8.30
C PRO A 116 18.90 19.90 7.98
N ARG A 117 19.57 20.58 8.92
CA ARG A 117 20.11 21.93 8.71
C ARG A 117 21.05 21.88 7.50
N ARG A 118 20.73 22.64 6.44
CA ARG A 118 21.71 22.95 5.40
C ARG A 118 22.88 23.65 6.10
N LYS A 119 24.06 23.06 6.02
CA LYS A 119 25.31 23.75 6.39
C LYS A 119 25.57 24.85 5.38
N PRO A 120 26.10 26.01 5.84
CA PRO A 120 26.45 27.15 5.01
C PRO A 120 27.54 26.81 3.98
#